data_fbb208876856d2de373c284abde4aa5b
#
_entry.id   fbb208876856d2de373c284abde4aa5b
#
_cell.length_a   1.000
_cell.length_b   1.000
_cell.length_c   1.000
_cell.angle_alpha   90.00
_cell.angle_beta   90.00
_cell.angle_gamma   90.00
#
_symmetry.space_group_name_H-M   'P 1'
#
loop_
_entity.id
_entity.type
_entity.pdbx_description
1 polymer ?
#
loop_
_entity_poly.entity_id
_entity_poly.type
_entity_poly.pdbx_seq_one_letter_code
_entity_poly.pdbx_strand_id
1 'polypeptide(L)'
;RSEFVSTSVIRDVHKLLKSCFNQAVKWDIMEKNPAFKATVPKHKSEKRVIWDAETFAYALDVCENECLKLCMNLAFAGSLRIGELLGLTWDCVDISEEAIKENRAYLYVNKEVQKERKKALEELDQKDVIVIFPEERKTNKTVRIMKTPKTESSVRKVFLPRSVAEELIAWKAQQEEIKDILQEEYQDYGLILATEYGLPRGGAYIRDSLNK
;
A
#
# COMPACT_ATOMS: atom_id res chain seq x y z
N ARG A 1 -29.07 16.90 -17.63
CA ARG A 1 -28.68 16.01 -16.49
C ARG A 1 -27.85 16.84 -15.55
N SER A 2 -28.42 17.28 -14.43
CA SER A 2 -27.64 17.86 -13.35
C SER A 2 -26.79 16.72 -12.73
N GLU A 3 -25.49 16.72 -13.02
CA GLU A 3 -24.55 15.83 -12.34
C GLU A 3 -24.45 16.27 -10.90
N PHE A 4 -25.15 15.57 -10.02
CA PHE A 4 -25.06 15.83 -8.58
C PHE A 4 -23.72 15.31 -8.08
N VAL A 5 -22.87 16.25 -7.68
CA VAL A 5 -21.62 15.94 -6.98
C VAL A 5 -21.95 15.31 -5.63
N SER A 6 -21.29 14.20 -5.27
CA SER A 6 -21.56 13.52 -4.00
C SER A 6 -21.28 14.44 -2.79
N THR A 7 -22.04 14.28 -1.72
CA THR A 7 -21.87 15.05 -0.48
C THR A 7 -20.46 14.87 0.13
N SER A 8 -19.81 13.74 -0.11
CA SER A 8 -18.43 13.50 0.29
C SER A 8 -17.48 14.45 -0.45
N VAL A 9 -17.60 14.56 -1.76
CA VAL A 9 -16.76 15.47 -2.58
C VAL A 9 -16.98 16.92 -2.17
N ILE A 10 -18.23 17.34 -1.95
CA ILE A 10 -18.53 18.71 -1.48
C ILE A 10 -17.81 18.99 -0.15
N ARG A 11 -17.82 18.05 0.79
CA ARG A 11 -17.12 18.18 2.07
C ARG A 11 -15.59 18.27 1.90
N ASP A 12 -15.03 17.49 1.01
CA ASP A 12 -13.57 17.50 0.79
C ASP A 12 -13.12 18.79 0.11
N VAL A 13 -13.88 19.28 -0.88
CA VAL A 13 -13.67 20.61 -1.47
C VAL A 13 -13.77 21.72 -0.43
N HIS A 14 -14.80 21.66 0.43
CA HIS A 14 -14.94 22.64 1.52
C HIS A 14 -13.76 22.62 2.49
N LYS A 15 -13.28 21.43 2.91
CA LYS A 15 -12.09 21.31 3.78
C LYS A 15 -10.86 21.94 3.13
N LEU A 16 -10.64 21.65 1.83
CA LEU A 16 -9.53 22.22 1.08
C LEU A 16 -9.60 23.74 1.02
N LEU A 17 -10.73 24.30 0.61
CA LEU A 17 -10.95 25.75 0.54
C LEU A 17 -10.79 26.41 1.92
N LYS A 18 -11.38 25.80 2.96
CA LYS A 18 -11.25 26.31 4.34
C LYS A 18 -9.78 26.35 4.79
N SER A 19 -8.99 25.32 4.45
CA SER A 19 -7.56 25.26 4.74
C SER A 19 -6.78 26.35 3.98
N CYS A 20 -7.04 26.51 2.68
CA CYS A 20 -6.41 27.55 1.85
C CYS A 20 -6.70 28.96 2.40
N PHE A 21 -7.96 29.27 2.70
CA PHE A 21 -8.32 30.58 3.24
C PHE A 21 -7.79 30.81 4.65
N ASN A 22 -7.71 29.77 5.50
CA ASN A 22 -7.03 29.90 6.79
C ASN A 22 -5.54 30.25 6.61
N GLN A 23 -4.88 29.67 5.62
CA GLN A 23 -3.49 30.00 5.34
C GLN A 23 -3.34 31.42 4.78
N ALA A 24 -4.25 31.86 3.91
CA ALA A 24 -4.29 33.24 3.41
C ALA A 24 -4.50 34.28 4.53
N VAL A 25 -5.35 33.96 5.52
CA VAL A 25 -5.49 34.78 6.71
C VAL A 25 -4.20 34.85 7.54
N LYS A 26 -3.50 33.72 7.71
CA LYS A 26 -2.21 33.68 8.41
C LYS A 26 -1.10 34.47 7.71
N TRP A 27 -1.21 34.61 6.40
CA TRP A 27 -0.26 35.42 5.60
C TRP A 27 -0.70 36.88 5.41
N ASP A 28 -1.74 37.30 6.13
CA ASP A 28 -2.30 38.65 6.04
C ASP A 28 -2.76 39.08 4.64
N ILE A 29 -3.05 38.10 3.75
CA ILE A 29 -3.60 38.31 2.40
C ILE A 29 -5.08 38.67 2.49
N MET A 30 -5.77 38.19 3.54
CA MET A 30 -7.20 38.47 3.79
C MET A 30 -7.49 38.50 5.30
N GLU A 31 -8.46 39.31 5.69
CA GLU A 31 -8.82 39.52 7.10
C GLU A 31 -9.59 38.32 7.69
N LYS A 32 -10.46 37.67 6.89
CA LYS A 32 -11.38 36.64 7.37
C LYS A 32 -11.51 35.51 6.37
N ASN A 33 -11.67 34.31 6.87
CA ASN A 33 -11.93 33.14 6.04
C ASN A 33 -13.43 33.08 5.64
N PRO A 34 -13.79 33.26 4.36
CA PRO A 34 -15.18 33.24 3.92
C PRO A 34 -15.84 31.86 4.03
N ALA A 35 -15.05 30.77 3.99
CA ALA A 35 -15.56 29.41 4.12
C ALA A 35 -15.83 29.00 5.58
N PHE A 36 -15.53 29.86 6.56
CA PHE A 36 -15.68 29.49 7.98
C PHE A 36 -17.15 29.26 8.37
N LYS A 37 -18.05 30.11 7.86
CA LYS A 37 -19.50 30.05 8.14
C LYS A 37 -20.31 29.27 7.10
N ALA A 38 -19.65 28.67 6.11
CA ALA A 38 -20.35 27.92 5.06
C ALA A 38 -20.99 26.64 5.63
N THR A 39 -22.26 26.43 5.31
CA THR A 39 -22.98 25.23 5.70
C THR A 39 -22.61 24.07 4.78
N VAL A 40 -22.09 23.00 5.35
CA VAL A 40 -21.68 21.81 4.61
C VAL A 40 -22.75 20.72 4.76
N PRO A 41 -23.16 20.04 3.69
CA PRO A 41 -24.17 18.99 3.77
C PRO A 41 -23.71 17.85 4.69
N LYS A 42 -24.66 17.31 5.47
CA LYS A 42 -24.41 16.13 6.29
C LYS A 42 -24.12 14.93 5.37
N HIS A 43 -23.05 14.24 5.63
CA HIS A 43 -22.70 13.01 4.93
C HIS A 43 -22.90 11.82 5.87
N LYS A 44 -23.75 10.87 5.47
CA LYS A 44 -23.82 9.55 6.10
C LYS A 44 -22.82 8.66 5.37
N SER A 45 -21.75 8.28 6.04
CA SER A 45 -20.90 7.19 5.53
C SER A 45 -21.67 5.88 5.68
N GLU A 46 -21.71 5.09 4.62
CA GLU A 46 -22.16 3.71 4.71
C GLU A 46 -21.20 2.93 5.61
N LYS A 47 -21.76 2.12 6.50
CA LYS A 47 -20.93 1.21 7.30
C LYS A 47 -20.32 0.17 6.35
N ARG A 48 -19.02 0.12 6.30
CA ARG A 48 -18.32 -0.94 5.56
C ARG A 48 -18.54 -2.26 6.28
N VAL A 49 -18.85 -3.29 5.52
CA VAL A 49 -18.85 -4.66 6.03
C VAL A 49 -17.39 -5.03 6.30
N ILE A 50 -17.10 -5.43 7.52
CA ILE A 50 -15.78 -5.95 7.92
C ILE A 50 -15.94 -7.46 7.97
N TRP A 51 -15.03 -8.18 7.33
CA TRP A 51 -15.04 -9.62 7.36
C TRP A 51 -14.75 -10.10 8.78
N ASP A 52 -15.56 -11.02 9.26
CA ASP A 52 -15.26 -11.78 10.46
C ASP A 52 -14.31 -12.95 10.17
N ALA A 53 -13.92 -13.68 11.18
CA ALA A 53 -12.95 -14.77 11.05
C ALA A 53 -13.47 -15.91 10.14
N GLU A 54 -14.78 -16.19 10.16
CA GLU A 54 -15.38 -17.23 9.34
C GLU A 54 -15.39 -16.83 7.86
N THR A 55 -15.81 -15.61 7.55
CA THR A 55 -15.77 -15.05 6.19
C THR A 55 -14.34 -15.02 5.65
N PHE A 56 -13.37 -14.64 6.49
CA PHE A 56 -11.96 -14.60 6.10
C PHE A 56 -11.42 -16.00 5.81
N ALA A 57 -11.70 -16.98 6.68
CA ALA A 57 -11.29 -18.37 6.49
C ALA A 57 -11.89 -18.96 5.20
N TYR A 58 -13.19 -18.71 4.96
CA TYR A 58 -13.85 -19.13 3.72
C TYR A 58 -13.22 -18.48 2.48
N ALA A 59 -12.90 -17.20 2.53
CA ALA A 59 -12.26 -16.50 1.41
C ALA A 59 -10.87 -17.09 1.10
N LEU A 60 -10.11 -17.50 2.11
CA LEU A 60 -8.83 -18.19 1.92
C LEU A 60 -9.00 -19.58 1.30
N ASP A 61 -10.02 -20.31 1.72
CA ASP A 61 -10.30 -21.67 1.24
C ASP A 61 -10.67 -21.67 -0.26
N VAL A 62 -11.54 -20.76 -0.67
CA VAL A 62 -12.01 -20.67 -2.08
C VAL A 62 -11.04 -19.94 -3.01
N CYS A 63 -10.04 -19.26 -2.48
CA CYS A 63 -9.08 -18.52 -3.29
C CYS A 63 -8.07 -19.46 -3.94
N GLU A 64 -8.04 -19.52 -5.27
CA GLU A 64 -7.06 -20.31 -6.01
C GLU A 64 -5.74 -19.57 -6.27
N ASN A 65 -5.70 -18.26 -6.04
CA ASN A 65 -4.53 -17.43 -6.32
C ASN A 65 -3.63 -17.35 -5.09
N GLU A 66 -2.52 -18.09 -5.10
CA GLU A 66 -1.56 -18.14 -3.99
C GLU A 66 -0.99 -16.77 -3.59
N CYS A 67 -0.70 -15.91 -4.58
CA CYS A 67 -0.26 -14.54 -4.30
C CYS A 67 -1.34 -13.74 -3.56
N LEU A 68 -2.61 -13.92 -3.91
CA LEU A 68 -3.72 -13.25 -3.24
C LEU A 68 -3.94 -13.80 -1.83
N LYS A 69 -3.83 -15.12 -1.62
CA LYS A 69 -3.86 -15.73 -0.29
C LYS A 69 -2.80 -15.13 0.62
N LEU A 70 -1.56 -15.09 0.15
CA LEU A 70 -0.46 -14.48 0.90
C LEU A 70 -0.73 -13.00 1.19
N CYS A 71 -1.24 -12.23 0.21
CA CYS A 71 -1.63 -10.83 0.42
C CYS A 71 -2.69 -10.69 1.52
N MET A 72 -3.72 -11.53 1.52
CA MET A 72 -4.79 -11.53 2.52
C MET A 72 -4.23 -11.85 3.91
N ASN A 73 -3.43 -12.92 4.03
CA ASN A 73 -2.82 -13.33 5.29
C ASN A 73 -1.90 -12.26 5.87
N LEU A 74 -1.03 -11.65 5.05
CA LEU A 74 -0.14 -10.56 5.47
C LEU A 74 -0.91 -9.30 5.86
N ALA A 75 -1.94 -8.93 5.09
CA ALA A 75 -2.77 -7.77 5.38
C ALA A 75 -3.56 -7.96 6.69
N PHE A 76 -4.11 -9.14 6.91
CA PHE A 76 -4.87 -9.47 8.11
C PHE A 76 -3.96 -9.54 9.35
N ALA A 77 -2.87 -10.30 9.29
CA ALA A 77 -1.93 -10.46 10.41
C ALA A 77 -1.23 -9.14 10.78
N GLY A 78 -0.86 -8.33 9.79
CA GLY A 78 -0.06 -7.12 9.99
C GLY A 78 -0.84 -5.82 9.99
N SER A 79 -2.14 -5.82 9.71
CA SER A 79 -2.93 -4.61 9.48
C SER A 79 -2.22 -3.64 8.53
N LEU A 80 -1.64 -4.19 7.45
CA LEU A 80 -0.80 -3.46 6.52
C LEU A 80 -1.63 -2.60 5.57
N ARG A 81 -1.15 -1.38 5.32
CA ARG A 81 -1.67 -0.59 4.20
C ARG A 81 -1.21 -1.20 2.89
N ILE A 82 -1.99 -1.01 1.82
CA ILE A 82 -1.65 -1.56 0.50
C ILE A 82 -0.24 -1.18 0.03
N GLY A 83 0.21 0.05 0.26
CA GLY A 83 1.56 0.49 -0.07
C GLY A 83 2.64 -0.20 0.76
N GLU A 84 2.41 -0.40 2.04
CA GLU A 84 3.30 -1.13 2.95
C GLU A 84 3.39 -2.60 2.54
N LEU A 85 2.25 -3.24 2.26
CA LEU A 85 2.17 -4.63 1.79
C LEU A 85 2.99 -4.85 0.51
N LEU A 86 2.83 -3.96 -0.48
CA LEU A 86 3.56 -4.02 -1.75
C LEU A 86 5.04 -3.65 -1.61
N GLY A 87 5.41 -2.93 -0.56
CA GLY A 87 6.78 -2.51 -0.26
C GLY A 87 7.55 -3.47 0.65
N LEU A 88 6.95 -4.60 1.04
CA LEU A 88 7.65 -5.62 1.83
C LEU A 88 8.77 -6.26 1.02
N THR A 89 9.93 -6.36 1.65
CA THR A 89 11.13 -6.96 1.07
C THR A 89 11.70 -8.03 1.99
N TRP A 90 12.43 -8.99 1.45
CA TRP A 90 12.99 -10.11 2.21
C TRP A 90 13.98 -9.71 3.29
N ASP A 91 14.64 -8.56 3.16
CA ASP A 91 15.53 -8.00 4.19
C ASP A 91 14.79 -7.46 5.42
N CYS A 92 13.46 -7.33 5.34
CA CYS A 92 12.60 -6.85 6.41
C CYS A 92 11.81 -7.96 7.12
N VAL A 93 12.17 -9.22 6.92
CA VAL A 93 11.45 -10.37 7.45
C VAL A 93 12.38 -11.31 8.18
N ASP A 94 12.01 -11.68 9.41
CA ASP A 94 12.67 -12.78 10.12
C ASP A 94 11.70 -13.96 10.23
N ILE A 95 11.92 -14.95 9.37
CA ILE A 95 11.21 -16.23 9.31
C ILE A 95 12.19 -17.39 9.46
N SER A 96 13.28 -17.19 10.23
CA SER A 96 14.20 -18.26 10.58
C SER A 96 13.52 -19.38 11.35
N GLU A 97 14.03 -20.60 11.25
CA GLU A 97 13.50 -21.73 12.00
C GLU A 97 13.43 -21.47 13.50
N GLU A 98 14.42 -20.79 14.04
CA GLU A 98 14.48 -20.40 15.43
C GLU A 98 13.38 -19.40 15.79
N ALA A 99 13.21 -18.35 14.95
CA ALA A 99 12.17 -17.35 15.16
C ALA A 99 10.76 -17.95 15.10
N ILE A 100 10.54 -18.93 14.21
CA ILE A 100 9.26 -19.64 14.11
C ILE A 100 9.04 -20.55 15.34
N LYS A 101 10.05 -21.33 15.76
CA LYS A 101 9.96 -22.20 16.93
C LYS A 101 9.64 -21.43 18.21
N GLU A 102 10.20 -20.23 18.33
CA GLU A 102 10.01 -19.35 19.49
C GLU A 102 8.80 -18.40 19.36
N ASN A 103 7.99 -18.53 18.31
CA ASN A 103 6.84 -17.66 18.01
C ASN A 103 7.22 -16.17 17.95
N ARG A 104 8.40 -15.85 17.44
CA ARG A 104 8.91 -14.49 17.29
C ARG A 104 9.23 -14.09 15.84
N ALA A 105 8.76 -14.88 14.86
CA ALA A 105 8.81 -14.48 13.45
C ALA A 105 8.13 -13.12 13.27
N TYR A 106 8.69 -12.25 12.43
CA TYR A 106 8.16 -10.89 12.28
C TYR A 106 8.40 -10.29 10.89
N LEU A 107 7.60 -9.26 10.59
CA LEU A 107 7.84 -8.26 9.55
C LEU A 107 8.30 -6.95 10.18
N TYR A 108 9.23 -6.26 9.52
CA TYR A 108 9.59 -4.89 9.85
C TYR A 108 9.09 -3.97 8.75
N VAL A 109 8.02 -3.22 9.03
CA VAL A 109 7.38 -2.32 8.08
C VAL A 109 8.14 -1.00 8.08
N ASN A 110 8.98 -0.75 7.08
CA ASN A 110 9.79 0.46 6.94
C ASN A 110 9.88 0.98 5.52
N LYS A 111 9.13 0.37 4.60
CA LYS A 111 9.08 0.73 3.17
C LYS A 111 7.64 0.71 2.69
N GLU A 112 7.35 1.50 1.68
CA GLU A 112 6.08 1.46 0.96
C GLU A 112 6.31 1.63 -0.54
N VAL A 113 5.49 0.94 -1.36
CA VAL A 113 5.44 1.13 -2.81
C VAL A 113 4.22 1.95 -3.17
N GLN A 114 4.43 3.01 -3.93
CA GLN A 114 3.36 3.85 -4.43
C GLN A 114 3.61 4.34 -5.85
N LYS A 115 2.57 4.87 -6.47
CA LYS A 115 2.62 5.46 -7.81
C LYS A 115 2.67 6.99 -7.67
N GLU A 116 3.72 7.60 -8.23
CA GLU A 116 3.95 9.04 -8.17
C GLU A 116 4.01 9.66 -9.56
N ARG A 117 3.74 10.97 -9.66
CA ARG A 117 3.95 11.73 -10.88
C ARG A 117 5.44 12.04 -11.04
N LYS A 118 6.00 11.82 -12.23
CA LYS A 118 7.41 12.10 -12.53
C LYS A 118 7.77 13.56 -12.19
N LYS A 119 6.94 14.50 -12.62
CA LYS A 119 7.13 15.92 -12.32
C LYS A 119 7.20 16.23 -10.82
N ALA A 120 6.39 15.57 -10.00
CA ALA A 120 6.43 15.74 -8.55
C ALA A 120 7.71 15.17 -7.93
N LEU A 121 8.25 14.08 -8.47
CA LEU A 121 9.54 13.52 -8.03
C LEU A 121 10.70 14.45 -8.33
N GLU A 122 10.71 15.09 -9.50
CA GLU A 122 11.71 16.08 -9.90
C GLU A 122 11.62 17.33 -9.00
N GLU A 123 10.42 17.87 -8.75
CA GLU A 123 10.19 19.05 -7.91
C GLU A 123 10.55 18.82 -6.42
N LEU A 124 10.50 17.58 -5.94
CA LEU A 124 10.79 17.21 -4.54
C LEU A 124 12.17 16.59 -4.34
N ASP A 125 13.07 16.71 -5.32
CA ASP A 125 14.43 16.15 -5.29
C ASP A 125 14.45 14.66 -4.87
N GLN A 126 13.41 13.89 -5.26
CA GLN A 126 13.26 12.47 -4.93
C GLN A 126 13.38 12.17 -3.42
N LYS A 127 13.00 13.11 -2.58
CA LYS A 127 13.07 12.97 -1.12
C LYS A 127 12.41 11.67 -0.64
N ASP A 128 13.11 10.94 0.22
CA ASP A 128 12.68 9.67 0.82
C ASP A 128 12.52 8.50 -0.17
N VAL A 129 12.89 8.67 -1.44
CA VAL A 129 12.84 7.62 -2.47
C VAL A 129 14.03 6.68 -2.33
N ILE A 130 13.74 5.36 -2.24
CA ILE A 130 14.75 4.29 -2.17
C ILE A 130 15.03 3.74 -3.56
N VAL A 131 13.96 3.48 -4.34
CA VAL A 131 14.02 2.90 -5.68
C VAL A 131 12.98 3.55 -6.58
N ILE A 132 13.36 3.87 -7.81
CA ILE A 132 12.45 4.19 -8.91
C ILE A 132 12.40 2.97 -9.82
N PHE A 133 11.25 2.33 -9.92
CA PHE A 133 11.10 1.13 -10.75
C PHE A 133 11.00 1.47 -12.23
N PRO A 134 11.41 0.56 -13.11
CA PRO A 134 11.25 0.72 -14.56
C PRO A 134 9.80 0.99 -14.96
N GLU A 135 9.64 1.78 -16.00
CA GLU A 135 8.33 2.11 -16.53
C GLU A 135 7.76 0.98 -17.36
N GLU A 136 6.57 0.52 -17.04
CA GLU A 136 5.85 -0.47 -17.86
C GLU A 136 5.50 0.07 -19.25
N ARG A 137 5.31 1.39 -19.37
CA ARG A 137 4.98 2.08 -20.63
C ARG A 137 5.64 3.46 -20.66
N LYS A 138 6.40 3.76 -21.69
CA LYS A 138 7.11 5.04 -21.88
C LYS A 138 6.22 6.29 -21.91
N THR A 139 4.91 6.12 -22.15
CA THR A 139 3.93 7.23 -22.22
C THR A 139 3.35 7.60 -20.87
N ASN A 140 3.65 6.86 -19.80
CA ASN A 140 3.11 7.12 -18.48
C ASN A 140 3.71 8.40 -17.87
N LYS A 141 2.84 9.30 -17.40
CA LYS A 141 3.21 10.48 -16.60
C LYS A 141 3.56 10.14 -15.15
N THR A 142 3.45 8.88 -14.80
CA THR A 142 3.63 8.36 -13.45
C THR A 142 4.58 7.19 -13.46
N VAL A 143 5.28 6.99 -12.37
CA VAL A 143 6.21 5.88 -12.14
C VAL A 143 5.92 5.26 -10.78
N ARG A 144 6.24 3.97 -10.60
CA ARG A 144 6.24 3.34 -9.26
C ARG A 144 7.55 3.62 -8.58
N ILE A 145 7.46 3.92 -7.30
CA ILE A 145 8.62 4.13 -6.44
C ILE A 145 8.48 3.32 -5.17
N MET A 146 9.60 2.91 -4.62
CA MET A 146 9.72 2.47 -3.24
C MET A 146 10.27 3.63 -2.43
N LYS A 147 9.69 3.91 -1.28
CA LYS A 147 10.16 4.97 -0.40
C LYS A 147 9.99 4.61 1.07
N THR A 148 10.60 5.39 1.95
CA THR A 148 10.34 5.31 3.39
C THR A 148 8.94 5.84 3.73
N PRO A 149 8.28 5.33 4.79
CA PRO A 149 6.99 5.85 5.24
C PRO A 149 7.07 7.32 5.63
N LYS A 150 5.98 8.05 5.43
CA LYS A 150 5.89 9.49 5.69
C LYS A 150 6.16 9.89 7.15
N THR A 151 5.90 9.00 8.10
CA THR A 151 6.05 9.26 9.54
C THR A 151 6.81 8.13 10.22
N GLU A 152 7.64 8.46 11.19
CA GLU A 152 8.36 7.47 12.01
C GLU A 152 7.41 6.49 12.71
N SER A 153 6.23 6.94 13.12
CA SER A 153 5.19 6.09 13.74
C SER A 153 4.62 5.02 12.81
N SER A 154 4.86 5.14 11.48
CA SER A 154 4.49 4.10 10.52
C SER A 154 5.50 2.96 10.48
N VAL A 155 6.74 3.22 10.91
CA VAL A 155 7.78 2.19 11.02
C VAL A 155 7.50 1.35 12.24
N ARG A 156 7.32 0.05 12.03
CA ARG A 156 6.93 -0.85 13.11
C ARG A 156 7.31 -2.30 12.85
N LYS A 157 7.52 -3.04 13.92
CA LYS A 157 7.66 -4.48 13.93
C LYS A 157 6.28 -5.13 14.14
N VAL A 158 5.95 -6.12 13.35
CA VAL A 158 4.72 -6.89 13.44
C VAL A 158 5.08 -8.36 13.53
N PHE A 159 4.68 -9.01 14.63
CA PHE A 159 4.89 -10.44 14.81
C PHE A 159 3.89 -11.23 13.95
N LEU A 160 4.37 -12.30 13.36
CA LEU A 160 3.60 -13.15 12.47
C LEU A 160 3.10 -14.40 13.19
N PRO A 161 1.86 -14.83 12.92
CA PRO A 161 1.44 -16.18 13.21
C PRO A 161 2.36 -17.20 12.51
N ARG A 162 2.58 -18.34 13.15
CA ARG A 162 3.42 -19.41 12.59
C ARG A 162 3.01 -19.84 11.19
N SER A 163 1.71 -19.99 10.95
CA SER A 163 1.16 -20.37 9.64
C SER A 163 1.55 -19.39 8.53
N VAL A 164 1.53 -18.08 8.81
CA VAL A 164 1.91 -17.03 7.85
C VAL A 164 3.42 -17.04 7.60
N ALA A 165 4.22 -17.33 8.63
CA ALA A 165 5.67 -17.46 8.46
C ALA A 165 6.05 -18.69 7.61
N GLU A 166 5.37 -19.82 7.81
CA GLU A 166 5.53 -21.03 6.99
C GLU A 166 5.09 -20.80 5.53
N GLU A 167 4.00 -20.07 5.31
CA GLU A 167 3.56 -19.66 3.97
C GLU A 167 4.59 -18.78 3.26
N LEU A 168 5.21 -17.84 3.99
CA LEU A 168 6.30 -17.01 3.45
C LEU A 168 7.53 -17.83 3.05
N ILE A 169 7.87 -18.89 3.78
CA ILE A 169 8.96 -19.81 3.40
C ILE A 169 8.65 -20.49 2.08
N ALA A 170 7.45 -21.05 1.95
CA ALA A 170 7.01 -21.70 0.71
C ALA A 170 7.00 -20.72 -0.47
N TRP A 171 6.49 -19.52 -0.25
CA TRP A 171 6.48 -18.46 -1.25
C TRP A 171 7.88 -18.04 -1.69
N LYS A 172 8.83 -17.94 -0.74
CA LYS A 172 10.22 -17.63 -1.05
C LYS A 172 10.85 -18.69 -1.94
N ALA A 173 10.62 -19.97 -1.66
CA ALA A 173 11.14 -21.07 -2.46
C ALA A 173 10.62 -21.01 -3.90
N GLN A 174 9.32 -20.78 -4.11
CA GLN A 174 8.74 -20.59 -5.45
C GLN A 174 9.35 -19.40 -6.19
N GLN A 175 9.59 -18.30 -5.46
CA GLN A 175 10.18 -17.10 -6.06
C GLN A 175 11.64 -17.33 -6.47
N GLU A 176 12.43 -18.07 -5.70
CA GLU A 176 13.80 -18.45 -6.07
C GLU A 176 13.82 -19.38 -7.31
N GLU A 177 12.88 -20.33 -7.42
CA GLU A 177 12.75 -21.17 -8.63
C GLU A 177 12.48 -20.30 -9.88
N ILE A 178 11.61 -19.29 -9.77
CA ILE A 178 11.34 -18.35 -10.87
C ILE A 178 12.61 -17.56 -11.24
N LYS A 179 13.37 -17.09 -10.24
CA LYS A 179 14.65 -16.40 -10.47
C LYS A 179 15.65 -17.30 -11.22
N ASP A 180 15.75 -18.55 -10.81
CA ASP A 180 16.66 -19.51 -11.43
C ASP A 180 16.28 -19.79 -12.90
N ILE A 181 14.99 -19.78 -13.23
CA ILE A 181 14.50 -19.96 -14.60
C ILE A 181 14.77 -18.73 -15.46
N LEU A 182 14.47 -17.54 -14.94
CA LEU A 182 14.53 -16.27 -15.69
C LEU A 182 15.92 -15.65 -15.72
N GLN A 183 16.78 -15.99 -14.78
CA GLN A 183 18.16 -15.51 -14.71
C GLN A 183 18.23 -13.96 -14.87
N GLU A 184 18.91 -13.47 -15.89
CA GLU A 184 19.11 -12.04 -16.16
C GLU A 184 17.81 -11.27 -16.49
N GLU A 185 16.74 -11.95 -16.87
CA GLU A 185 15.44 -11.31 -17.12
C GLU A 185 14.72 -10.95 -15.81
N TYR A 186 15.07 -11.58 -14.69
CA TYR A 186 14.50 -11.27 -13.40
C TYR A 186 15.16 -10.04 -12.78
N GLN A 187 14.38 -8.99 -12.53
CA GLN A 187 14.85 -7.77 -11.88
C GLN A 187 14.64 -7.88 -10.36
N ASP A 188 15.68 -8.28 -9.64
CA ASP A 188 15.60 -8.52 -8.21
C ASP A 188 15.69 -7.24 -7.38
N TYR A 189 14.54 -6.78 -6.91
CA TYR A 189 14.41 -5.69 -5.92
C TYR A 189 14.18 -6.21 -4.50
N GLY A 190 14.31 -7.50 -4.26
CA GLY A 190 14.04 -8.14 -2.97
C GLY A 190 12.59 -8.12 -2.54
N LEU A 191 11.63 -7.78 -3.41
CA LEU A 191 10.21 -7.69 -3.08
C LEU A 191 9.61 -9.07 -2.80
N ILE A 192 8.82 -9.18 -1.71
CA ILE A 192 8.05 -10.39 -1.39
C ILE A 192 6.93 -10.59 -2.41
N LEU A 193 6.18 -9.54 -2.71
CA LEU A 193 5.05 -9.57 -3.64
C LEU A 193 5.46 -9.05 -5.03
N ALA A 194 6.53 -9.61 -5.59
CA ALA A 194 6.98 -9.28 -6.93
C ALA A 194 6.08 -9.89 -8.01
N THR A 195 6.13 -9.34 -9.22
CA THR A 195 5.67 -10.01 -10.44
C THR A 195 6.61 -11.15 -10.80
N GLU A 196 6.27 -11.94 -11.81
CA GLU A 196 7.14 -13.01 -12.32
C GLU A 196 8.52 -12.49 -12.78
N TYR A 197 8.60 -11.24 -13.20
CA TYR A 197 9.85 -10.58 -13.60
C TYR A 197 10.52 -9.75 -12.48
N GLY A 198 10.11 -9.91 -11.22
CA GLY A 198 10.71 -9.21 -10.08
C GLY A 198 10.20 -7.78 -9.84
N LEU A 199 9.33 -7.24 -10.70
CA LEU A 199 8.81 -5.89 -10.58
C LEU A 199 7.69 -5.79 -9.52
N PRO A 200 7.45 -4.59 -8.96
CA PRO A 200 6.38 -4.43 -7.97
C PRO A 200 5.00 -4.62 -8.60
N ARG A 201 4.12 -5.34 -7.93
CA ARG A 201 2.71 -5.45 -8.30
C ARG A 201 1.99 -4.12 -8.08
N GLY A 202 0.93 -3.89 -8.83
CA GLY A 202 0.07 -2.71 -8.62
C GLY A 202 -1.01 -2.97 -7.58
N GLY A 203 -1.37 -1.96 -6.78
CA GLY A 203 -2.50 -2.09 -5.84
C GLY A 203 -3.85 -2.36 -6.52
N ALA A 204 -3.98 -2.06 -7.80
CA ALA A 204 -5.13 -2.45 -8.61
C ALA A 204 -5.22 -3.98 -8.79
N TYR A 205 -4.09 -4.66 -8.99
CA TYR A 205 -4.05 -6.12 -9.12
C TYR A 205 -4.74 -6.83 -7.94
N ILE A 206 -4.37 -6.47 -6.71
CA ILE A 206 -4.95 -7.08 -5.50
C ILE A 206 -6.45 -6.80 -5.43
N ARG A 207 -6.86 -5.55 -5.67
CA ARG A 207 -8.27 -5.13 -5.64
C ARG A 207 -9.12 -5.85 -6.69
N ASP A 208 -8.60 -5.94 -7.91
CA ASP A 208 -9.31 -6.57 -9.04
C ASP A 208 -9.38 -8.09 -8.87
N SER A 209 -8.37 -8.68 -8.21
CA SER A 209 -8.37 -10.12 -7.88
C SER A 209 -9.36 -10.46 -6.75
N LEU A 210 -9.56 -9.56 -5.78
CA LEU A 210 -10.57 -9.73 -4.72
C LEU A 210 -12.02 -9.60 -5.21
N ASN A 211 -12.25 -8.99 -6.37
CA ASN A 211 -13.57 -8.77 -6.94
C ASN A 211 -13.97 -9.85 -7.99
N LYS A 212 -13.13 -10.82 -8.23
CA LYS A 212 -13.39 -11.97 -9.11
C LYS A 212 -13.87 -13.17 -8.31
#